data_fb1e179e6018c65dfa19667b94366294
#
_entry.id   fb1e179e6018c65dfa19667b94366294
#
_cell.length_a   1.000
_cell.length_b   1.000
_cell.length_c   1.000
_cell.angle_alpha   90.00
_cell.angle_beta   90.00
_cell.angle_gamma   90.00
#
_symmetry.space_group_name_H-M   'P 1'
#
loop_
_entity.id
_entity.type
_entity.pdbx_description
1 polymer ?
#
loop_
_entity_poly.entity_id
_entity_poly.type
_entity_poly.pdbx_seq_one_letter_code
_entity_poly.pdbx_strand_id
1 'polypeptide(L)'
;MQLRNIHKHRIPLAFSLLMFPSAPTLANSLNPSTNMYGSLGLNTVPSARMDSQGTVRLGVSSLDPYIHSWVSAQIADPLSITIRQSGEISNINEDADRLYPGIDARLRLLKENRSRPEITIGLQSAAGHKRMAGEYIVASKRYNSFDFSAGLGWGRFATAKHFKNPLIGLHEHFRNARSGNDEMPTNAQNWFTGEHIGIFAGIEYATPIEGISIKADYGADRYVAEKSSFNFDTPQPWSIGFNYKPANWIDVGLAAQGTD
;
A
#
# COMPACT_ATOMS: atom_id res chain seq x y z
N MET A 1 33.64 32.78 -8.66
CA MET A 1 32.67 33.08 -7.60
C MET A 1 31.48 32.14 -7.81
N GLN A 2 31.53 30.96 -7.17
CA GLN A 2 30.53 29.90 -7.36
C GLN A 2 29.44 30.08 -6.31
N LEU A 3 28.20 30.27 -6.76
CA LEU A 3 27.04 30.28 -5.89
C LEU A 3 26.65 28.85 -5.54
N ARG A 4 26.75 28.50 -4.25
CA ARG A 4 26.28 27.26 -3.66
C ARG A 4 24.76 27.17 -3.78
N ASN A 5 24.26 26.14 -4.48
CA ASN A 5 22.86 25.76 -4.48
C ASN A 5 22.50 25.22 -3.09
N ILE A 6 21.62 25.91 -2.42
CA ILE A 6 21.00 25.47 -1.17
C ILE A 6 19.82 24.57 -1.55
N HIS A 7 19.97 23.28 -1.37
CA HIS A 7 18.87 22.32 -1.48
C HIS A 7 17.84 22.63 -0.38
N LYS A 8 16.68 23.09 -0.81
CA LYS A 8 15.51 23.27 0.07
C LYS A 8 14.88 21.90 0.31
N HIS A 9 15.07 21.36 1.49
CA HIS A 9 14.26 20.25 1.99
C HIS A 9 12.80 20.70 2.07
N ARG A 10 11.96 20.17 1.22
CA ARG A 10 10.51 20.36 1.30
C ARG A 10 9.93 19.25 2.15
N ILE A 11 9.59 19.57 3.38
CA ILE A 11 8.74 18.73 4.24
C ILE A 11 7.30 19.01 3.77
N PRO A 12 6.54 18.04 3.28
CA PRO A 12 5.14 18.25 2.96
C PRO A 12 4.35 18.40 4.26
N LEU A 13 3.91 19.62 4.57
CA LEU A 13 2.96 19.88 5.66
C LEU A 13 1.54 19.59 5.15
N ALA A 14 0.89 18.59 5.72
CA ALA A 14 -0.53 18.38 5.59
C ALA A 14 -1.26 19.03 6.78
N PHE A 15 -2.24 19.87 6.47
CA PHE A 15 -3.02 20.64 7.44
C PHE A 15 -4.09 19.76 8.09
N SER A 16 -4.21 19.79 9.40
CA SER A 16 -5.24 19.09 10.19
C SER A 16 -6.04 20.07 11.05
N LEU A 17 -7.35 19.95 11.01
CA LEU A 17 -8.28 20.74 11.81
C LEU A 17 -8.63 19.97 13.11
N LEU A 18 -8.44 20.57 14.26
CA LEU A 18 -8.67 19.99 15.58
C LEU A 18 -10.06 20.36 16.13
N MET A 19 -10.81 19.36 16.63
CA MET A 19 -11.87 19.56 17.62
C MET A 19 -11.78 18.54 18.76
N PHE A 20 -12.06 18.99 19.98
CA PHE A 20 -11.82 18.33 21.26
C PHE A 20 -13.01 17.51 21.80
N PRO A 21 -12.88 16.78 22.93
CA PRO A 21 -13.25 15.37 23.06
C PRO A 21 -14.46 15.10 23.97
N SER A 22 -14.97 13.89 23.93
CA SER A 22 -15.76 13.27 25.00
C SER A 22 -15.16 11.92 25.42
N ALA A 23 -15.22 11.66 26.70
CA ALA A 23 -14.49 10.70 27.51
C ALA A 23 -14.52 9.21 27.10
N PRO A 24 -13.60 8.37 27.64
CA PRO A 24 -13.24 7.09 27.04
C PRO A 24 -14.12 5.93 27.52
N THR A 25 -14.49 5.07 26.62
CA THR A 25 -14.98 3.73 26.93
C THR A 25 -14.19 2.67 26.14
N LEU A 26 -13.39 1.90 26.89
CA LEU A 26 -12.95 0.51 26.67
C LEU A 26 -12.51 0.07 25.25
N ALA A 27 -11.27 -0.41 25.21
CA ALA A 27 -10.65 -1.24 24.19
C ALA A 27 -10.99 -0.83 22.75
N ASN A 28 -10.23 0.13 22.26
CA ASN A 28 -10.30 0.58 20.88
C ASN A 28 -10.06 -0.59 19.93
N SER A 29 -11.13 -1.16 19.39
CA SER A 29 -10.98 -2.12 18.31
C SER A 29 -10.40 -1.38 17.10
N LEU A 30 -9.18 -1.74 16.70
CA LEU A 30 -8.58 -1.23 15.47
C LEU A 30 -9.54 -1.48 14.31
N ASN A 31 -10.21 -0.41 13.86
CA ASN A 31 -10.93 -0.45 12.61
C ASN A 31 -9.90 -0.33 11.47
N PRO A 32 -9.91 -1.24 10.50
CA PRO A 32 -8.95 -1.21 9.41
C PRO A 32 -8.95 0.16 8.72
N SER A 33 -7.77 0.64 8.38
CA SER A 33 -7.54 1.86 7.62
C SER A 33 -6.88 1.54 6.28
N THR A 34 -6.95 2.46 5.34
CA THR A 34 -6.35 2.29 4.01
C THR A 34 -4.88 2.67 4.02
N ASN A 35 -4.09 2.01 3.16
CA ASN A 35 -2.75 2.45 2.80
C ASN A 35 -2.82 3.55 1.71
N MET A 36 -1.67 4.05 1.29
CA MET A 36 -1.57 5.10 0.26
C MET A 36 -2.12 4.69 -1.12
N TYR A 37 -2.31 3.40 -1.37
CA TYR A 37 -2.87 2.86 -2.63
C TYR A 37 -4.39 2.60 -2.56
N GLY A 38 -5.04 2.88 -1.42
CA GLY A 38 -6.48 2.69 -1.24
C GLY A 38 -6.90 1.27 -0.84
N SER A 39 -5.97 0.35 -0.68
CA SER A 39 -6.23 -0.97 -0.08
C SER A 39 -6.14 -0.89 1.44
N LEU A 40 -6.85 -1.78 2.15
CA LEU A 40 -6.68 -1.87 3.59
C LEU A 40 -5.25 -2.29 3.93
N GLY A 41 -4.59 -1.52 4.80
CA GLY A 41 -3.18 -1.72 5.08
C GLY A 41 -2.58 -0.72 6.06
N LEU A 42 -1.25 -0.72 6.09
CA LEU A 42 -0.45 0.18 6.90
C LEU A 42 -0.23 1.52 6.17
N ASN A 43 0.98 2.05 6.11
CA ASN A 43 1.24 3.25 5.34
C ASN A 43 1.38 2.94 3.85
N THR A 44 2.35 2.06 3.51
CA THR A 44 2.68 1.72 2.12
C THR A 44 2.38 0.25 1.77
N VAL A 45 2.28 -0.63 2.75
CA VAL A 45 2.08 -2.07 2.52
C VAL A 45 0.67 -2.52 2.87
N PRO A 46 0.15 -3.56 2.18
CA PRO A 46 -1.17 -4.10 2.47
C PRO A 46 -1.19 -4.92 3.78
N SER A 47 -2.35 -5.00 4.41
CA SER A 47 -2.66 -5.96 5.47
C SER A 47 -3.62 -7.04 4.98
N ALA A 48 -3.83 -8.10 5.76
CA ALA A 48 -4.84 -9.11 5.44
C ALA A 48 -6.27 -8.66 5.75
N ARG A 49 -6.44 -7.54 6.41
CA ARG A 49 -7.74 -7.05 6.90
C ARG A 49 -8.72 -6.81 5.77
N MET A 50 -9.99 -7.12 6.04
CA MET A 50 -11.13 -6.87 5.17
C MET A 50 -12.17 -6.03 5.90
N ASP A 51 -12.93 -5.24 5.14
CA ASP A 51 -14.11 -4.55 5.64
C ASP A 51 -15.31 -5.51 5.79
N SER A 52 -16.39 -5.00 6.36
CA SER A 52 -17.69 -5.67 6.31
C SER A 52 -18.25 -5.60 4.89
N GLN A 53 -18.93 -6.65 4.46
CA GLN A 53 -19.61 -6.67 3.17
C GLN A 53 -20.50 -5.45 2.97
N GLY A 54 -20.45 -4.85 1.77
CA GLY A 54 -21.20 -3.66 1.41
C GLY A 54 -20.51 -2.34 1.80
N THR A 55 -19.36 -2.37 2.50
CA THR A 55 -18.61 -1.15 2.78
C THR A 55 -18.01 -0.60 1.49
N VAL A 56 -18.19 0.70 1.27
CA VAL A 56 -17.54 1.46 0.20
C VAL A 56 -16.67 2.54 0.82
N ARG A 57 -15.46 2.67 0.36
CA ARG A 57 -14.50 3.72 0.73
C ARG A 57 -14.08 4.48 -0.51
N LEU A 58 -13.87 5.76 -0.35
CA LEU A 58 -13.26 6.62 -1.37
C LEU A 58 -12.20 7.49 -0.72
N GLY A 59 -11.19 7.84 -1.47
CA GLY A 59 -10.14 8.68 -0.92
C GLY A 59 -9.13 9.16 -1.95
N VAL A 60 -8.26 10.02 -1.44
CA VAL A 60 -7.12 10.57 -2.16
C VAL A 60 -5.91 10.47 -1.23
N SER A 61 -4.78 10.10 -1.79
CA SER A 61 -3.51 10.05 -1.07
C SER A 61 -2.39 10.61 -1.94
N SER A 62 -1.35 11.13 -1.30
CA SER A 62 -0.16 11.61 -1.96
C SER A 62 1.04 10.82 -1.45
N LEU A 63 1.75 10.18 -2.36
CA LEU A 63 3.00 9.47 -2.12
C LEU A 63 3.93 9.77 -3.29
N ASP A 64 4.94 10.61 -3.04
CA ASP A 64 5.84 11.08 -4.10
C ASP A 64 6.38 9.92 -4.96
N PRO A 65 6.35 10.05 -6.31
CA PRO A 65 5.93 11.20 -7.13
C PRO A 65 4.45 11.20 -7.53
N TYR A 66 3.56 10.47 -6.85
CA TYR A 66 2.18 10.26 -7.27
C TYR A 66 1.12 10.89 -6.35
N ILE A 67 -0.01 11.25 -6.98
CA ILE A 67 -1.31 11.38 -6.31
C ILE A 67 -2.16 10.19 -6.75
N HIS A 68 -2.77 9.51 -5.78
CA HIS A 68 -3.70 8.42 -5.99
C HIS A 68 -5.11 8.86 -5.61
N SER A 69 -6.08 8.66 -6.48
CA SER A 69 -7.50 8.71 -6.16
C SER A 69 -8.09 7.32 -6.34
N TRP A 70 -8.96 6.90 -5.42
CA TRP A 70 -9.44 5.53 -5.42
C TRP A 70 -10.84 5.39 -4.83
N VAL A 71 -11.53 4.35 -5.27
CA VAL A 71 -12.78 3.86 -4.70
C VAL A 71 -12.60 2.37 -4.44
N SER A 72 -12.81 1.94 -3.21
CA SER A 72 -12.72 0.54 -2.78
C SER A 72 -14.08 0.06 -2.30
N ALA A 73 -14.45 -1.15 -2.65
CA ALA A 73 -15.70 -1.78 -2.25
C ALA A 73 -15.49 -3.21 -1.74
N GLN A 74 -16.05 -3.52 -0.58
CA GLN A 74 -16.14 -4.90 -0.08
C GLN A 74 -17.36 -5.58 -0.71
N ILE A 75 -17.14 -6.27 -1.82
CA ILE A 75 -18.20 -6.88 -2.64
C ILE A 75 -18.85 -8.06 -1.92
N ALA A 76 -18.05 -8.88 -1.28
CA ALA A 76 -18.47 -10.02 -0.48
C ALA A 76 -17.55 -10.15 0.74
N ASP A 77 -17.93 -10.94 1.75
CA ASP A 77 -17.10 -11.13 2.95
C ASP A 77 -15.62 -11.45 2.62
N PRO A 78 -15.30 -12.36 1.65
CA PRO A 78 -13.91 -12.63 1.31
C PRO A 78 -13.34 -11.74 0.17
N LEU A 79 -14.12 -10.88 -0.49
CA LEU A 79 -13.72 -10.21 -1.74
C LEU A 79 -13.85 -8.72 -1.68
N SER A 80 -12.76 -7.99 -1.91
CA SER A 80 -12.78 -6.55 -2.16
C SER A 80 -12.14 -6.18 -3.48
N ILE A 81 -12.63 -5.08 -4.07
CA ILE A 81 -12.15 -4.51 -5.32
C ILE A 81 -11.86 -3.03 -5.08
N THR A 82 -10.74 -2.54 -5.60
CA THR A 82 -10.39 -1.11 -5.60
C THR A 82 -10.15 -0.65 -7.01
N ILE A 83 -10.80 0.43 -7.42
CA ILE A 83 -10.50 1.14 -8.66
C ILE A 83 -9.64 2.34 -8.27
N ARG A 84 -8.47 2.46 -8.89
CA ARG A 84 -7.51 3.49 -8.57
C ARG A 84 -7.03 4.20 -9.83
N GLN A 85 -6.90 5.51 -9.74
CA GLN A 85 -6.18 6.34 -10.69
C GLN A 85 -4.97 6.93 -9.99
N SER A 86 -3.78 6.68 -10.52
CA SER A 86 -2.53 7.28 -10.07
C SER A 86 -2.05 8.28 -11.12
N GLY A 87 -1.70 9.49 -10.71
CA GLY A 87 -1.15 10.53 -11.58
C GLY A 87 0.14 11.08 -11.00
N GLU A 88 1.07 11.48 -11.85
CA GLU A 88 2.32 12.11 -11.42
C GLU A 88 2.10 13.56 -11.00
N ILE A 89 2.60 13.94 -9.81
CA ILE A 89 2.37 15.28 -9.23
C ILE A 89 2.99 16.39 -10.07
N SER A 90 4.18 16.15 -10.61
CA SER A 90 4.94 17.14 -11.39
C SER A 90 4.36 17.44 -12.77
N ASN A 91 3.40 16.63 -13.24
CA ASN A 91 2.95 16.65 -14.63
C ASN A 91 1.44 16.50 -14.81
N ILE A 92 0.65 16.70 -13.76
CA ILE A 92 -0.82 16.63 -13.82
C ILE A 92 -1.41 17.54 -14.91
N ASN A 93 -0.68 18.58 -15.32
CA ASN A 93 -1.15 19.57 -16.29
C ASN A 93 -0.56 19.40 -17.70
N GLU A 94 0.36 18.47 -17.96
CA GLU A 94 1.13 18.50 -19.21
C GLU A 94 0.87 17.31 -20.16
N ASP A 95 0.52 16.09 -19.66
CA ASP A 95 0.30 14.96 -20.55
C ASP A 95 -0.66 13.90 -19.96
N ALA A 96 -1.67 13.51 -20.72
CA ALA A 96 -2.57 12.42 -20.39
C ALA A 96 -1.86 11.05 -20.28
N ASP A 97 -0.67 10.92 -20.86
CA ASP A 97 0.12 9.68 -20.91
C ASP A 97 0.79 9.32 -19.58
N ARG A 98 0.66 10.18 -18.56
CA ARG A 98 1.25 9.96 -17.22
C ARG A 98 0.22 9.56 -16.16
N LEU A 99 -0.86 8.98 -16.60
CA LEU A 99 -1.90 8.42 -15.76
C LEU A 99 -1.77 6.89 -15.72
N TYR A 100 -1.86 6.33 -14.54
CA TYR A 100 -1.70 4.90 -14.27
C TYR A 100 -2.97 4.32 -13.64
N PRO A 101 -4.00 4.05 -14.45
CA PRO A 101 -5.23 3.43 -13.94
C PRO A 101 -4.96 2.00 -13.49
N GLY A 102 -5.66 1.56 -12.46
CA GLY A 102 -5.55 0.20 -11.95
C GLY A 102 -6.84 -0.27 -11.30
N ILE A 103 -7.09 -1.56 -11.44
CA ILE A 103 -8.11 -2.29 -10.70
C ILE A 103 -7.39 -3.30 -9.83
N ASP A 104 -7.55 -3.17 -8.52
CA ASP A 104 -6.97 -4.07 -7.54
C ASP A 104 -8.05 -5.05 -7.07
N ALA A 105 -7.66 -6.30 -6.82
CA ALA A 105 -8.55 -7.33 -6.28
C ALA A 105 -7.90 -8.00 -5.07
N ARG A 106 -8.69 -8.28 -4.03
CA ARG A 106 -8.21 -8.95 -2.82
C ARG A 106 -9.18 -10.04 -2.42
N LEU A 107 -8.64 -11.21 -2.11
CA LEU A 107 -9.41 -12.36 -1.67
C LEU A 107 -8.88 -12.87 -0.34
N ARG A 108 -9.72 -12.86 0.70
CA ARG A 108 -9.40 -13.46 1.96
C ARG A 108 -9.49 -15.00 1.86
N LEU A 109 -8.37 -15.65 2.12
CA LEU A 109 -8.26 -17.12 2.14
C LEU A 109 -8.61 -17.72 3.49
N LEU A 110 -8.19 -17.06 4.57
CA LEU A 110 -8.44 -17.48 5.94
C LEU A 110 -8.86 -16.29 6.80
N LYS A 111 -9.91 -16.45 7.59
CA LYS A 111 -10.34 -15.48 8.59
C LYS A 111 -9.56 -15.67 9.88
N GLU A 112 -9.16 -14.59 10.54
CA GLU A 112 -8.50 -14.64 11.83
C GLU A 112 -9.37 -15.35 12.88
N ASN A 113 -8.72 -16.15 13.72
CA ASN A 113 -9.30 -16.64 14.96
C ASN A 113 -8.23 -16.65 16.08
N ARG A 114 -8.54 -17.22 17.24
CA ARG A 114 -7.62 -17.20 18.39
C ARG A 114 -6.24 -17.78 18.06
N SER A 115 -6.16 -18.85 17.25
CA SER A 115 -4.93 -19.61 16.98
C SER A 115 -4.27 -19.31 15.63
N ARG A 116 -4.99 -18.75 14.66
CA ARG A 116 -4.47 -18.51 13.30
C ARG A 116 -4.64 -17.05 12.86
N PRO A 117 -3.73 -16.53 12.04
CA PRO A 117 -3.86 -15.21 11.43
C PRO A 117 -4.98 -15.16 10.38
N GLU A 118 -5.40 -13.97 10.00
CA GLU A 118 -6.09 -13.71 8.74
C GLU A 118 -5.08 -13.81 7.61
N ILE A 119 -5.46 -14.43 6.48
CA ILE A 119 -4.61 -14.53 5.29
C ILE A 119 -5.39 -14.04 4.08
N THR A 120 -4.79 -13.12 3.35
CA THR A 120 -5.35 -12.52 2.13
C THR A 120 -4.33 -12.62 1.00
N ILE A 121 -4.79 -12.97 -0.18
CA ILE A 121 -4.07 -12.82 -1.44
C ILE A 121 -4.59 -11.56 -2.14
N GLY A 122 -3.69 -10.76 -2.72
CA GLY A 122 -4.07 -9.55 -3.42
C GLY A 122 -3.32 -9.38 -4.75
N LEU A 123 -4.00 -8.73 -5.66
CA LEU A 123 -3.51 -8.34 -6.97
C LEU A 123 -3.65 -6.82 -7.06
N GLN A 124 -2.55 -6.10 -7.01
CA GLN A 124 -2.52 -4.66 -7.25
C GLN A 124 -2.37 -4.42 -8.75
N SER A 125 -3.20 -3.55 -9.33
CA SER A 125 -3.32 -3.39 -10.78
C SER A 125 -3.47 -4.73 -11.51
N ALA A 126 -4.38 -5.57 -11.04
CA ALA A 126 -4.74 -6.83 -11.69
C ALA A 126 -5.18 -6.60 -13.15
N ALA A 127 -5.84 -5.46 -13.38
CA ALA A 127 -6.09 -4.88 -14.69
C ALA A 127 -5.71 -3.40 -14.64
N GLY A 128 -5.14 -2.88 -15.73
CA GLY A 128 -4.71 -1.50 -15.83
C GLY A 128 -3.22 -1.36 -16.13
N HIS A 129 -2.61 -0.31 -15.61
CA HIS A 129 -1.23 0.00 -15.95
C HIS A 129 -0.22 -0.84 -15.15
N LYS A 130 0.78 -1.35 -15.85
CA LYS A 130 1.81 -2.26 -15.35
C LYS A 130 2.72 -1.67 -14.26
N ARG A 131 3.00 -0.36 -14.33
CA ARG A 131 3.89 0.33 -13.38
C ARG A 131 3.50 0.10 -11.92
N MET A 132 2.21 -0.02 -11.65
CA MET A 132 1.67 -0.23 -10.32
C MET A 132 1.38 -1.71 -10.00
N ALA A 133 1.71 -2.63 -10.94
CA ALA A 133 1.30 -4.02 -10.82
C ALA A 133 2.18 -4.82 -9.85
N GLY A 134 1.53 -5.57 -8.99
CA GLY A 134 2.18 -6.50 -8.08
C GLY A 134 1.17 -7.41 -7.40
N GLU A 135 1.58 -8.61 -7.08
CA GLU A 135 0.79 -9.56 -6.33
C GLU A 135 1.40 -9.76 -4.95
N TYR A 136 0.57 -10.17 -4.02
CA TYR A 136 1.05 -10.46 -2.67
C TYR A 136 0.18 -11.48 -1.97
N ILE A 137 0.78 -12.15 -0.99
CA ILE A 137 0.08 -12.88 0.05
C ILE A 137 0.49 -12.27 1.39
N VAL A 138 -0.48 -11.97 2.24
CA VAL A 138 -0.23 -11.31 3.51
C VAL A 138 -1.01 -11.99 4.62
N ALA A 139 -0.36 -12.12 5.77
CA ALA A 139 -0.96 -12.59 7.02
C ALA A 139 -1.03 -11.44 8.02
N SER A 140 -2.16 -11.29 8.71
CA SER A 140 -2.33 -10.32 9.80
C SER A 140 -2.84 -10.99 11.06
N LYS A 141 -2.26 -10.58 12.20
CA LYS A 141 -2.62 -11.13 13.51
C LYS A 141 -2.72 -10.02 14.54
N ARG A 142 -3.87 -9.92 15.17
CA ARG A 142 -4.10 -9.00 16.28
C ARG A 142 -3.68 -9.61 17.60
N TYR A 143 -2.95 -8.85 18.37
CA TYR A 143 -2.59 -9.18 19.73
C TYR A 143 -2.71 -7.92 20.61
N ASN A 144 -3.68 -7.91 21.52
CA ASN A 144 -4.05 -6.74 22.31
C ASN A 144 -4.29 -5.49 21.41
N SER A 145 -3.60 -4.40 21.71
CA SER A 145 -3.68 -3.14 20.96
C SER A 145 -2.80 -3.11 19.68
N PHE A 146 -2.13 -4.21 19.36
CA PHE A 146 -1.26 -4.31 18.19
C PHE A 146 -1.87 -5.17 17.10
N ASP A 147 -1.71 -4.75 15.85
CA ASP A 147 -2.04 -5.54 14.66
C ASP A 147 -0.78 -5.70 13.82
N PHE A 148 -0.28 -6.93 13.77
CA PHE A 148 0.92 -7.30 13.02
C PHE A 148 0.54 -7.80 11.64
N SER A 149 1.28 -7.37 10.61
CA SER A 149 1.12 -7.84 9.24
C SER A 149 2.48 -8.21 8.67
N ALA A 150 2.54 -9.34 7.95
CA ALA A 150 3.73 -9.76 7.22
C ALA A 150 3.32 -10.47 5.93
N GLY A 151 4.05 -10.25 4.86
CA GLY A 151 3.69 -10.79 3.56
C GLY A 151 4.86 -11.01 2.61
N LEU A 152 4.55 -11.73 1.55
CA LEU A 152 5.41 -11.96 0.41
C LEU A 152 4.81 -11.27 -0.80
N GLY A 153 5.64 -10.67 -1.65
CA GLY A 153 5.19 -9.95 -2.81
C GLY A 153 5.98 -10.26 -4.08
N TRP A 154 5.29 -10.09 -5.19
CA TRP A 154 5.80 -10.22 -6.55
C TRP A 154 5.64 -8.88 -7.28
N GLY A 155 6.24 -8.75 -8.44
CA GLY A 155 6.17 -7.53 -9.24
C GLY A 155 6.74 -6.32 -8.50
N ARG A 156 5.94 -5.26 -8.35
CA ARG A 156 6.34 -4.06 -7.63
C ARG A 156 6.79 -4.36 -6.19
N PHE A 157 6.12 -5.29 -5.53
CA PHE A 157 6.47 -5.73 -4.17
C PHE A 157 7.72 -6.63 -4.09
N ALA A 158 8.40 -6.90 -5.21
CA ALA A 158 9.59 -7.78 -5.27
C ALA A 158 10.87 -7.04 -5.69
N THR A 159 10.84 -5.74 -5.90
CA THR A 159 11.97 -4.99 -6.47
C THR A 159 13.19 -4.93 -5.56
N ALA A 160 13.04 -5.21 -4.25
CA ALA A 160 14.14 -5.43 -3.31
C ALA A 160 14.87 -6.79 -3.48
N LYS A 161 14.29 -7.75 -4.22
CA LYS A 161 14.90 -9.05 -4.56
C LYS A 161 15.38 -9.85 -3.35
N HIS A 162 14.57 -9.96 -2.30
CA HIS A 162 14.98 -10.60 -1.05
C HIS A 162 15.28 -12.10 -1.20
N PHE A 163 14.43 -12.84 -1.95
CA PHE A 163 14.56 -14.28 -2.15
C PHE A 163 14.26 -14.69 -3.58
N LYS A 164 14.72 -15.87 -3.97
CA LYS A 164 14.26 -16.51 -5.21
C LYS A 164 12.78 -16.86 -5.08
N ASN A 165 12.04 -16.69 -6.19
CA ASN A 165 10.62 -17.00 -6.23
C ASN A 165 10.39 -18.52 -6.01
N PRO A 166 9.74 -18.92 -4.91
CA PRO A 166 9.55 -20.33 -4.60
C PRO A 166 8.65 -21.05 -5.60
N LEU A 167 7.78 -20.33 -6.32
CA LEU A 167 6.88 -20.91 -7.33
C LEU A 167 7.64 -21.47 -8.55
N ILE A 168 8.89 -21.05 -8.76
CA ILE A 168 9.75 -21.62 -9.81
C ILE A 168 9.94 -23.12 -9.59
N GLY A 169 9.95 -23.58 -8.35
CA GLY A 169 10.01 -25.00 -8.02
C GLY A 169 8.76 -25.80 -8.42
N LEU A 170 7.63 -25.12 -8.63
CA LEU A 170 6.39 -25.74 -9.12
C LEU A 170 6.31 -25.75 -10.64
N HIS A 171 6.74 -24.67 -11.29
CA HIS A 171 6.73 -24.57 -12.75
C HIS A 171 7.67 -23.45 -13.23
N GLU A 172 8.49 -23.71 -14.27
CA GLU A 172 9.46 -22.76 -14.83
C GLU A 172 8.83 -21.45 -15.34
N HIS A 173 7.55 -21.47 -15.71
CA HIS A 173 6.80 -20.26 -16.09
C HIS A 173 6.96 -19.13 -15.07
N PHE A 174 7.00 -19.45 -13.77
CA PHE A 174 7.13 -18.44 -12.71
C PHE A 174 8.50 -17.75 -12.66
N ARG A 175 9.49 -18.25 -13.43
CA ARG A 175 10.79 -17.59 -13.61
C ARG A 175 10.72 -16.42 -14.59
N ASN A 176 9.73 -16.41 -15.49
CA ASN A 176 9.68 -15.45 -16.58
C ASN A 176 9.74 -14.02 -16.02
N ALA A 177 10.63 -13.21 -16.63
CA ALA A 177 10.65 -11.80 -16.37
C ALA A 177 9.30 -11.18 -16.79
N ARG A 178 8.83 -10.22 -16.06
CA ARG A 178 7.66 -9.42 -16.45
C ARG A 178 8.06 -8.58 -17.65
N SER A 179 7.91 -9.17 -18.84
CA SER A 179 8.26 -8.53 -20.10
C SER A 179 7.22 -7.50 -20.51
N GLY A 180 7.66 -6.50 -21.23
CA GLY A 180 6.86 -5.49 -21.91
C GLY A 180 7.14 -4.07 -21.41
N ASN A 181 6.92 -3.11 -22.26
CA ASN A 181 7.02 -1.68 -21.97
C ASN A 181 6.06 -1.32 -20.85
N ASP A 182 6.38 -0.30 -20.08
CA ASP A 182 5.57 0.21 -18.96
C ASP A 182 4.14 0.60 -19.36
N GLU A 183 3.90 0.78 -20.65
CA GLU A 183 2.63 1.19 -21.25
C GLU A 183 1.63 0.04 -21.48
N MET A 184 2.07 -1.22 -21.43
CA MET A 184 1.17 -2.35 -21.73
C MET A 184 0.27 -2.68 -20.52
N PRO A 185 -1.02 -3.02 -20.73
CA PRO A 185 -1.90 -3.43 -19.65
C PRO A 185 -1.38 -4.69 -18.96
N THR A 186 -1.72 -4.82 -17.69
CA THR A 186 -1.38 -6.01 -16.90
C THR A 186 -1.98 -7.26 -17.55
N ASN A 187 -1.19 -8.33 -17.67
CA ASN A 187 -1.61 -9.61 -18.19
C ASN A 187 -1.58 -10.66 -17.07
N ALA A 188 -2.65 -11.43 -16.94
CA ALA A 188 -2.75 -12.51 -15.94
C ALA A 188 -1.63 -13.56 -16.08
N GLN A 189 -1.08 -13.76 -17.27
CA GLN A 189 0.07 -14.65 -17.49
C GLN A 189 1.34 -14.20 -16.73
N ASN A 190 1.42 -12.93 -16.34
CA ASN A 190 2.54 -12.37 -15.59
C ASN A 190 2.33 -12.40 -14.08
N TRP A 191 1.18 -12.85 -13.59
CA TRP A 191 0.92 -12.90 -12.17
C TRP A 191 1.84 -13.89 -11.46
N PHE A 192 2.40 -13.50 -10.33
CA PHE A 192 3.34 -14.28 -9.52
C PHE A 192 4.63 -14.68 -10.23
N THR A 193 4.93 -14.10 -11.41
CA THR A 193 6.18 -14.32 -12.12
C THR A 193 7.28 -13.38 -11.68
N GLY A 194 8.51 -13.72 -12.03
CA GLY A 194 9.75 -13.04 -11.69
C GLY A 194 10.70 -13.94 -10.93
N GLU A 195 12.00 -13.73 -11.10
CA GLU A 195 13.04 -14.55 -10.46
C GLU A 195 13.07 -14.40 -8.94
N HIS A 196 12.66 -13.23 -8.44
CA HIS A 196 12.74 -12.89 -7.02
C HIS A 196 11.39 -12.45 -6.46
N ILE A 197 11.26 -12.59 -5.14
CA ILE A 197 10.16 -12.06 -4.33
C ILE A 197 10.68 -11.06 -3.30
N GLY A 198 9.77 -10.21 -2.81
CA GLY A 198 10.01 -9.30 -1.70
C GLY A 198 9.30 -9.74 -0.43
N ILE A 199 9.84 -9.35 0.71
CA ILE A 199 9.17 -9.42 2.00
C ILE A 199 8.74 -8.02 2.39
N PHE A 200 7.55 -7.90 2.93
CA PHE A 200 7.09 -6.70 3.60
C PHE A 200 6.48 -7.06 4.94
N ALA A 201 6.50 -6.13 5.87
CA ALA A 201 5.93 -6.33 7.19
C ALA A 201 5.57 -4.97 7.81
N GLY A 202 4.78 -5.02 8.88
CA GLY A 202 4.54 -3.83 9.68
C GLY A 202 3.60 -4.09 10.84
N ILE A 203 3.34 -3.02 11.58
CA ILE A 203 2.60 -3.03 12.82
C ILE A 203 1.71 -1.78 12.89
N GLU A 204 0.50 -1.96 13.38
CA GLU A 204 -0.39 -0.88 13.77
C GLU A 204 -0.67 -0.99 15.27
N TYR A 205 -0.49 0.13 15.99
CA TYR A 205 -0.75 0.24 17.42
C TYR A 205 -1.97 1.13 17.65
N ALA A 206 -3.04 0.57 18.23
CA ALA A 206 -4.16 1.35 18.73
C ALA A 206 -3.73 2.10 19.99
N THR A 207 -3.62 3.42 19.92
CA THR A 207 -3.28 4.22 21.08
C THR A 207 -4.43 4.24 22.10
N PRO A 208 -4.18 4.62 23.36
CA PRO A 208 -5.26 4.82 24.33
C PRO A 208 -6.21 5.98 23.95
N ILE A 209 -5.82 6.82 23.00
CA ILE A 209 -6.64 7.94 22.50
C ILE A 209 -7.57 7.40 21.41
N GLU A 210 -8.86 7.60 21.61
CA GLU A 210 -9.87 7.12 20.66
C GLU A 210 -9.64 7.66 19.25
N GLY A 211 -9.76 6.79 18.26
CA GLY A 211 -9.59 7.12 16.85
C GLY A 211 -8.14 7.31 16.40
N ILE A 212 -7.14 7.24 17.28
CA ILE A 212 -5.73 7.40 16.89
C ILE A 212 -5.00 6.06 16.89
N SER A 213 -4.32 5.75 15.79
CA SER A 213 -3.36 4.65 15.71
C SER A 213 -2.01 5.12 15.15
N ILE A 214 -0.95 4.40 15.52
CA ILE A 214 0.40 4.60 14.99
C ILE A 214 0.75 3.39 14.13
N LYS A 215 1.32 3.65 12.97
CA LYS A 215 1.72 2.62 12.02
C LYS A 215 3.21 2.70 11.74
N ALA A 216 3.85 1.54 11.62
CA ALA A 216 5.20 1.43 11.09
C ALA A 216 5.23 0.26 10.11
N ASP A 217 5.84 0.45 8.96
CA ASP A 217 5.98 -0.61 7.98
C ASP A 217 7.34 -0.61 7.27
N TYR A 218 7.65 -1.77 6.71
CA TYR A 218 8.78 -2.04 5.85
C TYR A 218 8.27 -2.56 4.52
N GLY A 219 8.53 -1.83 3.43
CA GLY A 219 8.17 -2.21 2.07
C GLY A 219 9.34 -2.79 1.28
N ALA A 220 9.03 -3.62 0.31
CA ALA A 220 10.00 -4.19 -0.62
C ALA A 220 10.02 -3.49 -1.98
N ASP A 221 9.24 -2.44 -2.18
CA ASP A 221 9.31 -1.59 -3.35
C ASP A 221 10.56 -0.70 -3.28
N ARG A 222 11.35 -0.71 -4.35
CA ARG A 222 12.56 0.13 -4.52
C ARG A 222 12.38 1.16 -5.62
N TYR A 223 11.14 1.40 -6.04
CA TYR A 223 10.78 2.44 -7.02
C TYR A 223 11.63 2.39 -8.29
N VAL A 224 11.87 1.18 -8.81
CA VAL A 224 12.75 0.97 -9.96
C VAL A 224 12.25 1.68 -11.22
N ALA A 225 10.93 1.69 -11.42
CA ALA A 225 10.31 2.36 -12.56
C ALA A 225 10.44 3.89 -12.45
N GLU A 226 10.32 4.43 -11.26
CA GLU A 226 10.45 5.85 -10.97
C GLU A 226 11.90 6.31 -11.19
N LYS A 227 12.88 5.58 -10.68
CA LYS A 227 14.31 5.85 -10.89
C LYS A 227 14.71 5.88 -12.36
N SER A 228 14.11 5.04 -13.18
CA SER A 228 14.41 5.01 -14.62
C SER A 228 13.76 6.15 -15.39
N SER A 229 12.72 6.76 -14.84
CA SER A 229 11.91 7.78 -15.52
C SER A 229 12.14 9.21 -15.01
N PHE A 230 12.64 9.35 -13.78
CA PHE A 230 12.79 10.64 -13.09
C PHE A 230 14.13 10.74 -12.36
N ASN A 231 14.54 11.99 -12.07
CA ASN A 231 15.52 12.27 -11.04
C ASN A 231 14.82 12.16 -9.66
N PHE A 232 14.68 10.94 -9.18
CA PHE A 232 13.87 10.57 -8.02
C PHE A 232 14.75 10.05 -6.90
N ASP A 233 14.70 10.71 -5.74
CA ASP A 233 15.36 10.26 -4.53
C ASP A 233 14.62 9.04 -3.99
N THR A 234 15.33 7.92 -3.85
CA THR A 234 14.70 6.67 -3.42
C THR A 234 14.25 6.77 -1.98
N PRO A 235 12.97 6.54 -1.70
CA PRO A 235 12.53 6.45 -0.32
C PRO A 235 13.17 5.26 0.39
N GLN A 236 13.46 5.44 1.69
CA GLN A 236 13.84 4.37 2.57
C GLN A 236 12.75 3.29 2.62
N PRO A 237 13.11 2.02 2.84
CA PRO A 237 12.13 0.93 2.93
C PRO A 237 11.18 1.05 4.14
N TRP A 238 11.53 1.88 5.10
CA TRP A 238 10.77 2.07 6.33
C TRP A 238 9.89 3.29 6.26
N SER A 239 8.68 3.16 6.74
CA SER A 239 7.78 4.29 6.97
C SER A 239 7.21 4.25 8.39
N ILE A 240 6.97 5.42 8.94
CA ILE A 240 6.24 5.60 10.19
C ILE A 240 5.14 6.62 9.96
N GLY A 241 3.96 6.35 10.52
CA GLY A 241 2.82 7.25 10.35
C GLY A 241 1.84 7.15 11.48
N PHE A 242 0.90 8.06 11.49
CA PHE A 242 -0.26 7.97 12.34
C PHE A 242 -1.54 8.08 11.52
N ASN A 243 -2.59 7.49 12.05
CA ASN A 243 -3.90 7.52 11.47
C ASN A 243 -4.89 8.06 12.48
N TYR A 244 -5.79 8.96 12.04
CA TYR A 244 -6.82 9.54 12.87
C TYR A 244 -8.19 9.37 12.25
N LYS A 245 -9.12 8.82 13.03
CA LYS A 245 -10.52 8.63 12.69
C LYS A 245 -11.40 9.49 13.57
N PRO A 246 -11.64 10.76 13.17
CA PRO A 246 -12.53 11.65 13.94
C PRO A 246 -13.98 11.17 13.96
N ALA A 247 -14.37 10.36 13.00
CA ALA A 247 -15.67 9.72 12.90
C ALA A 247 -15.53 8.37 12.18
N ASN A 248 -16.50 7.49 12.31
CA ASN A 248 -16.49 6.15 11.70
C ASN A 248 -16.40 6.15 10.17
N TRP A 249 -16.67 7.28 9.52
CA TRP A 249 -16.66 7.45 8.08
C TRP A 249 -15.52 8.34 7.56
N ILE A 250 -14.70 8.92 8.44
CA ILE A 250 -13.50 9.71 8.08
C ILE A 250 -12.26 9.02 8.58
N ASP A 251 -11.28 8.92 7.70
CA ASP A 251 -9.96 8.33 7.97
C ASP A 251 -8.90 9.26 7.38
N VAL A 252 -8.01 9.78 8.24
CA VAL A 252 -6.94 10.70 7.86
C VAL A 252 -5.62 10.11 8.31
N GLY A 253 -4.72 9.85 7.37
CA GLY A 253 -3.38 9.31 7.63
C GLY A 253 -2.30 10.30 7.26
N LEU A 254 -1.23 10.33 8.05
CA LEU A 254 0.03 10.98 7.72
C LEU A 254 1.16 9.97 7.94
N ALA A 255 2.07 9.90 6.97
CA ALA A 255 3.25 9.06 7.10
C ALA A 255 4.49 9.81 6.65
N ALA A 256 5.61 9.49 7.28
CA ALA A 256 6.93 9.92 6.87
C ALA A 256 7.74 8.71 6.40
N GLN A 257 8.42 8.88 5.29
CA GLN A 257 9.37 7.93 4.73
C GLN A 257 10.66 8.70 4.49
N GLY A 258 11.78 8.21 5.03
CA GLY A 258 13.08 8.84 4.80
C GLY A 258 13.49 8.74 3.32
N THR A 259 14.40 9.60 2.88
CA THR A 259 15.08 9.51 1.58
C THR A 259 16.56 9.20 1.80
N ASP A 260 17.20 8.50 0.86
CA ASP A 260 18.65 8.24 0.86
C ASP A 260 19.43 9.46 0.43
#